data_39f06de0caa28c29ab003862a5af83b3
#
_entry.id   39f06de0caa28c29ab003862a5af83b3
#
_cell.length_a   1.000
_cell.length_b   1.000
_cell.length_c   1.000
_cell.angle_alpha   90.00
_cell.angle_beta   90.00
_cell.angle_gamma   90.00
#
_symmetry.space_group_name_H-M   'P 1'
#
loop_
_entity.id
_entity.type
_entity.pdbx_description
1 polymer ?
#
loop_
_entity_poly.entity_id
_entity_poly.type
_entity_poly.pdbx_seq_one_letter_code
_entity_poly.pdbx_strand_id
1 'polypeptide(L)'
;TDRNGATKYSHIQNKYDKNDHPFFIQQVEKGFSMATRPEYAKWVKKLNTNIKEFCLSRASIETLAIIAYNQPITRLEIEDIRGVGCTSVLFNLMKNDFIRVSGRKKIPGNPLLYRVTKKFLVHFGLKDISELPPLNEIGLDYEKN
;
A
#
# COMPACT_ATOMS: atom_id res chain seq x y z
N THR A 1 22.26 -9.36 5.42
CA THR A 1 21.68 -9.18 6.78
C THR A 1 22.55 -8.19 7.54
N ASP A 2 22.30 -6.90 7.33
CA ASP A 2 23.09 -5.82 7.94
C ASP A 2 22.67 -5.59 9.39
N ARG A 3 23.29 -6.27 10.33
CA ARG A 3 23.19 -5.99 11.78
C ARG A 3 23.62 -4.54 12.10
N ASN A 4 24.51 -3.94 11.31
CA ASN A 4 24.97 -2.56 11.46
C ASN A 4 23.93 -1.51 11.06
N GLY A 5 23.06 -1.78 10.11
CA GLY A 5 21.99 -0.85 9.68
C GLY A 5 20.92 -0.67 10.74
N ALA A 6 20.45 -1.77 11.34
CA ALA A 6 19.42 -1.74 12.37
C ALA A 6 19.89 -0.98 13.63
N THR A 7 21.16 -1.14 14.04
CA THR A 7 21.72 -0.47 15.22
C THR A 7 21.86 1.05 14.99
N LYS A 8 22.34 1.47 13.82
CA LYS A 8 22.44 2.89 13.46
C LYS A 8 21.04 3.55 13.38
N TYR A 9 20.08 2.84 12.80
CA TYR A 9 18.69 3.30 12.73
C TYR A 9 18.12 3.54 14.12
N SER A 10 18.22 2.57 15.04
CA SER A 10 17.71 2.69 16.40
C SER A 10 18.33 3.88 17.15
N HIS A 11 19.63 4.13 16.95
CA HIS A 11 20.31 5.26 17.58
C HIS A 11 19.78 6.59 17.05
N ILE A 12 19.59 6.72 15.74
CA ILE A 12 19.06 7.94 15.12
C ILE A 12 17.61 8.15 15.54
N GLN A 13 16.77 7.11 15.50
CA GLN A 13 15.38 7.16 15.92
C GLN A 13 15.27 7.67 17.37
N ASN A 14 16.03 7.09 18.29
CA ASN A 14 16.06 7.52 19.69
C ASN A 14 16.49 9.00 19.86
N LYS A 15 17.40 9.49 19.04
CA LYS A 15 17.82 10.88 19.06
C LYS A 15 16.70 11.81 18.60
N TYR A 16 15.93 11.43 17.55
CA TYR A 16 14.80 12.21 17.08
C TYR A 16 13.65 12.19 18.08
N ASP A 17 13.38 11.05 18.73
CA ASP A 17 12.33 10.94 19.73
C ASP A 17 12.64 11.70 21.02
N LYS A 18 13.89 11.65 21.51
CA LYS A 18 14.32 12.39 22.71
C LYS A 18 14.31 13.91 22.54
N ASN A 19 14.53 14.40 21.33
CA ASN A 19 14.59 15.83 21.03
C ASN A 19 13.27 16.39 20.51
N ASP A 20 12.20 15.61 20.55
CA ASP A 20 10.86 16.00 20.07
C ASP A 20 10.84 16.56 18.66
N HIS A 21 11.65 15.96 17.77
CA HIS A 21 11.70 16.38 16.38
C HIS A 21 10.39 16.13 15.65
N PRO A 22 9.97 17.03 14.73
CA PRO A 22 8.72 16.89 13.98
C PRO A 22 8.74 15.75 12.96
N PHE A 23 9.88 15.08 12.79
CA PHE A 23 10.05 13.94 11.90
C PHE A 23 10.36 12.68 12.68
N PHE A 24 9.99 11.55 12.10
CA PHE A 24 10.43 10.24 12.56
C PHE A 24 10.89 9.40 11.36
N ILE A 25 11.66 8.37 11.64
CA ILE A 25 12.13 7.45 10.63
C ILE A 25 11.31 6.17 10.78
N GLN A 26 10.69 5.72 9.71
CA GLN A 26 9.95 4.47 9.66
C GLN A 26 10.64 3.48 8.72
N GLN A 27 10.55 2.21 9.05
CA GLN A 27 10.98 1.16 8.15
C GLN A 27 9.86 0.86 7.16
N VAL A 28 10.18 0.94 5.86
CA VAL A 28 9.23 0.72 4.78
C VAL A 28 9.89 -0.18 3.74
N GLU A 29 9.21 -1.23 3.34
CA GLU A 29 9.75 -2.25 2.45
C GLU A 29 11.09 -2.76 3.03
N LYS A 30 12.16 -2.76 2.25
CA LYS A 30 13.51 -3.16 2.70
C LYS A 30 14.42 -1.99 3.08
N GLY A 31 13.85 -0.80 3.31
CA GLY A 31 14.59 0.42 3.57
C GLY A 31 13.98 1.24 4.70
N PHE A 32 14.39 2.51 4.75
CA PHE A 32 13.93 3.49 5.74
C PHE A 32 13.40 4.72 5.02
N SER A 33 12.34 5.29 5.54
CA SER A 33 11.75 6.54 5.07
C SER A 33 11.61 7.51 6.23
N MET A 34 11.87 8.79 5.96
CA MET A 34 11.61 9.87 6.91
C MET A 34 10.21 10.42 6.65
N ALA A 35 9.41 10.54 7.70
CA ALA A 35 8.07 11.09 7.65
C ALA A 35 7.86 12.13 8.75
N THR A 36 6.91 13.04 8.56
CA THR A 36 6.45 13.95 9.60
C THR A 36 5.52 13.24 10.55
N ARG A 37 5.60 13.57 11.85
CA ARG A 37 4.70 13.01 12.84
C ARG A 37 3.24 13.39 12.53
N PRO A 38 2.26 12.50 12.82
CA PRO A 38 0.85 12.71 12.48
C PRO A 38 0.25 14.00 13.04
N GLU A 39 0.73 14.47 14.20
CA GLU A 39 0.30 15.71 14.83
C GLU A 39 0.54 16.95 13.96
N TYR A 40 1.55 16.92 13.08
CA TYR A 40 1.87 18.00 12.14
C TYR A 40 1.09 17.92 10.81
N ALA A 41 0.25 16.91 10.61
CA ALA A 41 -0.47 16.70 9.35
C ALA A 41 -1.30 17.91 8.91
N LYS A 42 -1.92 18.63 9.87
CA LYS A 42 -2.70 19.85 9.59
C LYS A 42 -1.84 20.97 8.98
N TRP A 43 -0.60 21.11 9.46
CA TRP A 43 0.34 22.12 8.97
C TRP A 43 0.92 21.76 7.62
N VAL A 44 1.29 20.50 7.44
CA VAL A 44 1.78 19.96 6.15
C VAL A 44 0.73 20.12 5.06
N LYS A 45 -0.55 19.82 5.33
CA LYS A 45 -1.63 20.05 4.38
C LYS A 45 -1.80 21.51 3.96
N LYS A 46 -1.59 22.47 4.88
CA LYS A 46 -1.63 23.90 4.55
C LYS A 46 -0.47 24.34 3.66
N LEU A 47 0.70 23.72 3.78
CA LEU A 47 1.87 24.02 2.93
C LEU A 47 1.73 23.47 1.51
N ASN A 48 1.01 22.35 1.35
CA ASN A 48 0.88 21.61 0.08
C ASN A 48 -0.33 22.04 -0.75
N THR A 49 -0.76 23.29 -0.73
CA THR A 49 -1.93 23.76 -1.47
C THR A 49 -1.85 23.62 -2.99
N ASN A 50 -0.66 23.39 -3.56
CA ASN A 50 -0.43 23.31 -5.01
C ASN A 50 0.04 21.93 -5.52
N ILE A 51 0.24 20.95 -4.66
CA ILE A 51 0.59 19.60 -5.11
C ILE A 51 -0.73 18.85 -5.33
N LYS A 52 -1.03 18.53 -6.58
CA LYS A 52 -2.09 17.55 -6.89
C LYS A 52 -1.67 16.22 -6.25
N GLU A 53 -2.13 15.98 -5.02
CA GLU A 53 -1.98 14.67 -4.41
C GLU A 53 -2.60 13.64 -5.35
N PHE A 54 -1.84 12.61 -5.69
CA PHE A 54 -2.39 11.46 -6.41
C PHE A 54 -3.34 10.74 -5.44
N CYS A 55 -4.62 11.07 -5.53
CA CYS A 55 -5.64 10.43 -4.74
C CYS A 55 -6.16 9.18 -5.48
N LEU A 56 -6.03 8.03 -4.84
CA LEU A 56 -6.72 6.83 -5.28
C LEU A 56 -8.24 7.03 -5.12
N SER A 57 -9.00 6.78 -6.17
CA SER A 57 -10.47 6.75 -6.06
C SER A 57 -10.91 5.60 -5.15
N ARG A 58 -12.13 5.66 -4.60
CA ARG A 58 -12.71 4.59 -3.80
C ARG A 58 -12.64 3.24 -4.52
N ALA A 59 -13.05 3.19 -5.79
CA ALA A 59 -12.95 1.98 -6.61
C ALA A 59 -11.51 1.47 -6.76
N SER A 60 -10.52 2.37 -6.84
CA SER A 60 -9.11 2.01 -6.90
C SER A 60 -8.63 1.41 -5.58
N ILE A 61 -9.02 1.99 -4.44
CA ILE A 61 -8.67 1.48 -3.10
C ILE A 61 -9.28 0.09 -2.88
N GLU A 62 -10.56 -0.09 -3.19
CA GLU A 62 -11.25 -1.39 -3.10
C GLU A 62 -10.56 -2.47 -3.93
N THR A 63 -10.28 -2.17 -5.21
CA THR A 63 -9.60 -3.11 -6.11
C THR A 63 -8.19 -3.43 -5.63
N LEU A 64 -7.48 -2.42 -5.15
CA LEU A 64 -6.11 -2.56 -4.66
C LEU A 64 -6.06 -3.41 -3.39
N ALA A 65 -7.03 -3.24 -2.48
CA ALA A 65 -7.19 -4.08 -1.30
C ALA A 65 -7.45 -5.54 -1.68
N ILE A 66 -8.40 -5.81 -2.59
CA ILE A 66 -8.67 -7.17 -3.05
C ILE A 66 -7.41 -7.83 -3.60
N ILE A 67 -6.62 -7.10 -4.42
CA ILE A 67 -5.37 -7.64 -4.96
C ILE A 67 -4.37 -7.89 -3.83
N ALA A 68 -4.20 -6.98 -2.90
CA ALA A 68 -3.23 -7.09 -1.81
C ALA A 68 -3.48 -8.33 -0.93
N TYR A 69 -4.74 -8.62 -0.62
CA TYR A 69 -5.11 -9.77 0.21
C TYR A 69 -5.15 -11.11 -0.52
N ASN A 70 -5.43 -11.11 -1.84
CA ASN A 70 -5.66 -12.35 -2.60
C ASN A 70 -4.58 -12.64 -3.65
N GLN A 71 -3.51 -11.87 -3.70
CA GLN A 71 -2.46 -12.04 -4.72
C GLN A 71 -1.72 -13.38 -4.64
N PRO A 72 -1.40 -14.01 -5.78
CA PRO A 72 -1.65 -13.56 -7.16
C PRO A 72 -3.09 -13.84 -7.61
N ILE A 73 -3.77 -12.85 -8.17
CA ILE A 73 -5.20 -12.91 -8.51
C ILE A 73 -5.44 -12.47 -9.97
N THR A 74 -6.44 -13.04 -10.64
CA THR A 74 -6.84 -12.68 -12.00
C THR A 74 -7.89 -11.56 -12.01
N ARG A 75 -8.08 -10.92 -13.18
CA ARG A 75 -9.14 -9.92 -13.35
C ARG A 75 -10.53 -10.47 -13.06
N LEU A 76 -10.85 -11.66 -13.55
CA LEU A 76 -12.17 -12.26 -13.33
C LEU A 76 -12.45 -12.48 -11.85
N GLU A 77 -11.49 -13.04 -11.12
CA GLU A 77 -11.63 -13.23 -9.67
C GLU A 77 -11.81 -11.90 -8.91
N ILE A 78 -11.15 -10.81 -9.36
CA ILE A 78 -11.37 -9.48 -8.80
C ILE A 78 -12.79 -8.98 -9.08
N GLU A 79 -13.26 -9.14 -10.33
CA GLU A 79 -14.61 -8.76 -10.76
C GLU A 79 -15.68 -9.55 -10.02
N ASP A 80 -15.45 -10.85 -9.78
CA ASP A 80 -16.34 -11.72 -8.98
C ASP A 80 -16.48 -11.22 -7.53
N ILE A 81 -15.38 -10.82 -6.91
CA ILE A 81 -15.41 -10.26 -5.53
C ILE A 81 -16.07 -8.89 -5.49
N ARG A 82 -15.81 -8.03 -6.48
CA ARG A 82 -16.36 -6.68 -6.53
C ARG A 82 -17.81 -6.60 -7.01
N GLY A 83 -18.28 -7.59 -7.75
CA GLY A 83 -19.57 -7.57 -8.44
C GLY A 83 -19.65 -6.62 -9.64
N VAL A 84 -18.55 -5.94 -10.01
CA VAL A 84 -18.49 -4.95 -11.11
C VAL A 84 -17.18 -5.04 -11.86
N GLY A 85 -17.20 -4.65 -13.16
CA GLY A 85 -16.01 -4.61 -14.00
C GLY A 85 -14.90 -3.71 -13.44
N CYS A 86 -13.64 -4.13 -13.58
CA CYS A 86 -12.49 -3.41 -13.02
C CYS A 86 -11.41 -3.05 -14.03
N THR A 87 -11.63 -3.23 -15.34
CA THR A 87 -10.59 -3.06 -16.38
C THR A 87 -9.92 -1.68 -16.35
N SER A 88 -10.70 -0.61 -16.28
CA SER A 88 -10.18 0.77 -16.24
C SER A 88 -9.41 1.05 -14.94
N VAL A 89 -9.88 0.49 -13.82
CA VAL A 89 -9.23 0.61 -12.52
C VAL A 89 -7.88 -0.11 -12.52
N LEU A 90 -7.83 -1.34 -13.04
CA LEU A 90 -6.58 -2.09 -13.17
C LEU A 90 -5.57 -1.37 -14.05
N PHE A 91 -6.01 -0.80 -15.18
CA PHE A 91 -5.15 0.00 -16.05
C PHE A 91 -4.55 1.19 -15.30
N ASN A 92 -5.37 1.95 -14.57
CA ASN A 92 -4.92 3.09 -13.78
C ASN A 92 -3.96 2.68 -12.66
N LEU A 93 -4.22 1.58 -11.97
CA LEU A 93 -3.34 1.07 -10.93
C LEU A 93 -1.99 0.60 -11.48
N MET A 94 -1.97 -0.04 -12.66
CA MET A 94 -0.72 -0.40 -13.36
C MET A 94 0.03 0.83 -13.84
N LYS A 95 -0.66 1.80 -14.47
CA LYS A 95 -0.06 3.05 -14.94
C LYS A 95 0.63 3.83 -13.82
N ASN A 96 0.07 3.76 -12.62
CA ASN A 96 0.62 4.40 -11.43
C ASN A 96 1.55 3.49 -10.62
N ASP A 97 1.90 2.32 -11.14
CA ASP A 97 2.83 1.36 -10.54
C ASP A 97 2.42 0.86 -9.14
N PHE A 98 1.12 0.79 -8.83
CA PHE A 98 0.63 0.16 -7.60
C PHE A 98 0.52 -1.35 -7.72
N ILE A 99 0.24 -1.84 -8.93
CA ILE A 99 0.15 -3.26 -9.24
C ILE A 99 0.97 -3.60 -10.48
N ARG A 100 1.34 -4.85 -10.60
CA ARG A 100 2.05 -5.41 -11.75
C ARG A 100 1.52 -6.78 -12.13
N VAL A 101 1.74 -7.17 -13.37
CA VAL A 101 1.53 -8.55 -13.82
C VAL A 101 2.68 -9.40 -13.28
N SER A 102 2.35 -10.48 -12.59
CA SER A 102 3.32 -11.44 -12.05
C SER A 102 3.45 -12.72 -12.86
N GLY A 103 2.54 -12.95 -13.81
CA GLY A 103 2.49 -14.14 -14.65
C GLY A 103 1.12 -14.36 -15.25
N ARG A 104 0.86 -15.62 -15.65
CA ARG A 104 -0.44 -16.07 -16.18
C ARG A 104 -0.90 -17.31 -15.43
N LYS A 105 -2.19 -17.43 -15.20
CA LYS A 105 -2.78 -18.62 -14.59
C LYS A 105 -2.87 -19.73 -15.64
N LYS A 106 -2.48 -20.95 -15.28
CA LYS A 106 -2.49 -22.14 -16.19
C LYS A 106 -3.89 -22.74 -16.27
N ILE A 107 -4.83 -22.00 -16.85
CA ILE A 107 -6.21 -22.42 -17.12
C ILE A 107 -6.60 -21.96 -18.54
N PRO A 108 -7.68 -22.46 -19.14
CA PRO A 108 -8.16 -21.98 -20.43
C PRO A 108 -8.26 -20.46 -20.46
N GLY A 109 -7.76 -19.83 -21.54
CA GLY A 109 -7.67 -18.37 -21.67
C GLY A 109 -6.41 -17.74 -21.07
N ASN A 110 -5.57 -18.46 -20.30
CA ASN A 110 -4.30 -18.00 -19.73
C ASN A 110 -4.37 -16.58 -19.15
N PRO A 111 -5.31 -16.28 -18.23
CA PRO A 111 -5.52 -14.92 -17.74
C PRO A 111 -4.29 -14.41 -16.98
N LEU A 112 -4.09 -13.09 -17.03
CA LEU A 112 -3.02 -12.40 -16.31
C LEU A 112 -3.25 -12.49 -14.81
N LEU A 113 -2.16 -12.68 -14.06
CA LEU A 113 -2.12 -12.65 -12.61
C LEU A 113 -1.53 -11.32 -12.13
N TYR A 114 -2.22 -10.65 -11.23
CA TYR A 114 -1.85 -9.35 -10.66
C TYR A 114 -1.28 -9.50 -9.27
N ARG A 115 -0.30 -8.65 -8.94
CA ARG A 115 0.27 -8.47 -7.60
C ARG A 115 0.53 -7.00 -7.32
N VAL A 116 0.55 -6.62 -6.06
CA VAL A 116 1.01 -5.30 -5.63
C VAL A 116 2.51 -5.14 -5.84
N THR A 117 2.97 -3.89 -5.93
CA THR A 117 4.36 -3.52 -6.12
C THR A 117 5.00 -3.02 -4.82
N LYS A 118 6.29 -2.69 -4.88
CA LYS A 118 6.99 -2.00 -3.79
C LYS A 118 6.40 -0.62 -3.52
N LYS A 119 5.94 0.09 -4.56
CA LYS A 119 5.30 1.39 -4.41
C LYS A 119 4.04 1.32 -3.54
N PHE A 120 3.27 0.23 -3.62
CA PHE A 120 2.16 -0.03 -2.70
C PHE A 120 2.64 -0.05 -1.26
N LEU A 121 3.68 -0.83 -0.93
CA LEU A 121 4.21 -0.92 0.42
C LEU A 121 4.69 0.44 0.94
N VAL A 122 5.44 1.17 0.12
CA VAL A 122 5.93 2.51 0.46
C VAL A 122 4.78 3.48 0.69
N HIS A 123 3.76 3.46 -0.17
CA HIS A 123 2.61 4.37 -0.10
C HIS A 123 1.77 4.16 1.17
N PHE A 124 1.62 2.90 1.60
CA PHE A 124 0.87 2.54 2.80
C PHE A 124 1.75 2.41 4.06
N GLY A 125 3.05 2.66 3.95
CA GLY A 125 3.97 2.62 5.09
C GLY A 125 4.24 1.21 5.62
N LEU A 126 4.08 0.18 4.78
CA LEU A 126 4.23 -1.23 5.16
C LEU A 126 5.67 -1.71 4.91
N LYS A 127 6.21 -2.53 5.80
CA LYS A 127 7.50 -3.22 5.62
C LYS A 127 7.36 -4.40 4.69
N ASP A 128 6.25 -5.13 4.84
CA ASP A 128 5.92 -6.31 4.07
C ASP A 128 4.40 -6.46 3.94
N ILE A 129 3.94 -7.26 3.00
CA ILE A 129 2.51 -7.53 2.77
C ILE A 129 1.85 -8.22 3.98
N SER A 130 2.62 -8.95 4.78
CA SER A 130 2.14 -9.62 5.99
C SER A 130 1.76 -8.66 7.13
N GLU A 131 2.12 -7.38 7.03
CA GLU A 131 1.70 -6.34 7.98
C GLU A 131 0.27 -5.83 7.70
N LEU A 132 -0.38 -6.29 6.64
CA LEU A 132 -1.79 -5.98 6.44
C LEU A 132 -2.63 -6.59 7.56
N PRO A 133 -3.54 -5.82 8.18
CA PRO A 133 -4.40 -6.33 9.23
C PRO A 133 -5.27 -7.47 8.69
N PRO A 134 -5.54 -8.52 9.45
CA PRO A 134 -6.41 -9.61 9.01
C PRO A 134 -7.83 -9.10 8.77
N LEU A 135 -8.52 -9.63 7.76
CA LEU A 135 -9.82 -9.13 7.30
C LEU A 135 -10.90 -9.07 8.38
N ASN A 136 -10.85 -9.97 9.38
CA ASN A 136 -11.75 -10.01 10.53
C ASN A 136 -11.55 -8.83 11.51
N GLU A 137 -10.40 -8.15 11.49
CA GLU A 137 -10.13 -6.99 12.35
C GLU A 137 -10.52 -5.66 11.70
N ILE A 138 -10.77 -5.66 10.37
CA ILE A 138 -11.07 -4.43 9.62
C ILE A 138 -12.55 -3.99 9.80
N GLY A 139 -13.36 -4.76 10.53
CA GLY A 139 -14.77 -4.40 10.81
C GLY A 139 -15.62 -4.22 9.56
N LEU A 140 -15.25 -4.88 8.47
CA LEU A 140 -16.06 -4.97 7.26
C LEU A 140 -17.10 -6.08 7.48
N ASP A 141 -18.08 -5.82 8.32
CA ASP A 141 -19.35 -6.53 8.26
C ASP A 141 -19.97 -6.22 6.89
N TYR A 142 -19.57 -6.97 5.89
CA TYR A 142 -20.35 -7.08 4.67
C TYR A 142 -21.60 -7.89 5.05
N GLU A 143 -22.59 -7.22 5.62
CA GLU A 143 -23.96 -7.74 5.58
C GLU A 143 -24.28 -7.93 4.09
N LYS A 144 -24.35 -9.19 3.69
CA LYS A 144 -24.93 -9.58 2.40
C LYS A 144 -26.42 -9.23 2.46
N ASN A 145 -26.78 -8.10 1.90
CA ASN A 145 -28.13 -7.85 1.44
C ASN A 145 -28.27 -8.36 0.02
#